data_0908e764e87866e55a55e89d45bb8217
#
_entry.id   0908e764e87866e55a55e89d45bb8217
#
_cell.length_a   1.000
_cell.length_b   1.000
_cell.length_c   1.000
_cell.angle_alpha   90.00
_cell.angle_beta   90.00
_cell.angle_gamma   90.00
#
_symmetry.space_group_name_H-M   'P 1'
#
loop_
_entity.id
_entity.type
_entity.pdbx_description
1 polymer ?
#
loop_
_entity_poly.entity_id
_entity_poly.type
_entity_poly.pdbx_seq_one_letter_code
_entity_poly.pdbx_strand_id
1 'polypeptide(L)'
;MQEVILTEDELQQLCAEYQKVLRLQDWTIVVRVLRARDFELKDCVGECRWVLPRKEAIIHILDPVDYPPGDKFPQDMERSLVHELLHLHFAAISEKAERAGVDIDVELEQAFHGIDGAISALRRAVKASQEHLNNHTPGQEPKEEEL
;
A
#
# COMPACT_ATOMS: atom_id res chain seq x y z
N MET A 1 -15.65 -6.78 2.16
CA MET A 1 -14.26 -6.32 2.44
C MET A 1 -13.50 -7.50 3.01
N GLN A 2 -12.28 -7.69 2.58
CA GLN A 2 -11.43 -8.83 2.95
C GLN A 2 -10.31 -8.32 3.86
N GLU A 3 -10.02 -9.08 4.92
CA GLU A 3 -8.83 -8.85 5.74
C GLU A 3 -7.57 -9.18 4.94
N VAL A 4 -6.56 -8.30 4.98
CA VAL A 4 -5.26 -8.49 4.34
C VAL A 4 -4.17 -8.17 5.36
N ILE A 5 -3.55 -9.22 5.88
CA ILE A 5 -2.44 -9.15 6.83
C ILE A 5 -1.18 -9.60 6.12
N LEU A 6 -0.15 -8.78 6.18
CA LEU A 6 1.14 -8.98 5.54
C LEU A 6 2.27 -8.81 6.54
N THR A 7 3.34 -9.55 6.34
CA THR A 7 4.58 -9.34 7.07
C THR A 7 5.29 -8.07 6.60
N GLU A 8 6.23 -7.57 7.37
CA GLU A 8 7.06 -6.41 6.98
C GLU A 8 7.79 -6.65 5.67
N ASP A 9 8.35 -7.85 5.45
CA ASP A 9 9.03 -8.21 4.21
C ASP A 9 8.07 -8.24 3.01
N GLU A 10 6.88 -8.79 3.17
CA GLU A 10 5.84 -8.79 2.14
C GLU A 10 5.39 -7.36 1.81
N LEU A 11 5.23 -6.51 2.81
CA LEU A 11 4.90 -5.10 2.62
C LEU A 11 6.02 -4.34 1.89
N GLN A 12 7.29 -4.61 2.21
CA GLN A 12 8.42 -3.99 1.51
C GLN A 12 8.49 -4.42 0.04
N GLN A 13 8.23 -5.70 -0.26
CA GLN A 13 8.15 -6.19 -1.64
C GLN A 13 6.98 -5.57 -2.39
N LEU A 14 5.82 -5.53 -1.76
CA LEU A 14 4.61 -4.90 -2.31
C LEU A 14 4.81 -3.39 -2.56
N CYS A 15 5.53 -2.71 -1.68
CA CYS A 15 5.92 -1.32 -1.85
C CYS A 15 6.73 -1.12 -3.13
N ALA A 16 7.72 -1.98 -3.39
CA ALA A 16 8.51 -1.91 -4.61
C ALA A 16 7.68 -2.14 -5.90
N GLU A 17 6.67 -3.01 -5.84
CA GLU A 17 5.72 -3.18 -6.95
C GLU A 17 4.88 -1.93 -7.17
N TYR A 18 4.31 -1.36 -6.10
CA TYR A 18 3.51 -0.14 -6.19
C TYR A 18 4.31 1.09 -6.59
N GLN A 19 5.59 1.19 -6.20
CA GLN A 19 6.45 2.26 -6.66
C GLN A 19 6.55 2.31 -8.20
N LYS A 20 6.56 1.15 -8.87
CA LYS A 20 6.55 1.08 -10.34
C LYS A 20 5.22 1.55 -10.93
N VAL A 21 4.11 1.07 -10.39
CA VAL A 21 2.76 1.42 -10.86
C VAL A 21 2.45 2.89 -10.63
N LEU A 22 2.79 3.40 -9.45
CA LEU A 22 2.57 4.79 -9.04
C LEU A 22 3.66 5.76 -9.51
N ARG A 23 4.68 5.27 -10.22
CA ARG A 23 5.82 6.08 -10.71
C ARG A 23 6.56 6.82 -9.59
N LEU A 24 6.81 6.11 -8.50
CA LEU A 24 7.58 6.59 -7.33
C LEU A 24 8.97 5.94 -7.26
N GLN A 25 9.53 5.46 -8.38
CA GLN A 25 10.81 4.73 -8.39
C GLN A 25 12.01 5.62 -8.01
N ASP A 26 11.86 6.91 -8.05
CA ASP A 26 12.86 7.90 -7.64
C ASP A 26 12.86 8.16 -6.11
N TRP A 27 11.95 7.52 -5.37
CA TRP A 27 11.91 7.54 -3.92
C TRP A 27 12.61 6.32 -3.32
N THR A 28 13.40 6.54 -2.28
CA THR A 28 13.88 5.48 -1.39
C THR A 28 12.90 5.31 -0.24
N ILE A 29 12.19 4.18 -0.20
CA ILE A 29 11.10 3.95 0.75
C ILE A 29 11.39 2.73 1.61
N VAL A 30 11.29 2.90 2.92
CA VAL A 30 11.38 1.83 3.91
C VAL A 30 10.01 1.65 4.56
N VAL A 31 9.53 0.41 4.60
CA VAL A 31 8.26 0.06 5.27
C VAL A 31 8.56 -0.65 6.59
N ARG A 32 7.84 -0.29 7.64
CA ARG A 32 7.93 -0.92 8.97
C ARG A 32 6.54 -1.22 9.52
N VAL A 33 6.42 -2.34 10.20
CA VAL A 33 5.23 -2.67 11.00
C VAL A 33 5.50 -2.25 12.44
N LEU A 34 4.67 -1.37 12.97
CA LEU A 34 4.84 -0.80 14.30
C LEU A 34 3.62 -1.03 15.19
N ARG A 35 3.87 -1.11 16.49
CA ARG A 35 2.83 -1.08 17.51
C ARG A 35 2.22 0.33 17.60
N ALA A 36 0.95 0.42 17.95
CA ALA A 36 0.23 1.71 18.04
C ALA A 36 0.95 2.73 18.95
N ARG A 37 1.60 2.27 20.02
CA ARG A 37 2.35 3.12 20.97
C ARG A 37 3.56 3.81 20.33
N ASP A 38 4.11 3.25 19.25
CA ASP A 38 5.34 3.73 18.60
C ASP A 38 5.05 4.67 17.42
N PHE A 39 3.76 4.88 17.08
CA PHE A 39 3.35 5.88 16.11
C PHE A 39 3.46 7.30 16.66
N GLU A 40 3.83 8.24 15.83
CA GLU A 40 3.76 9.67 16.16
C GLU A 40 2.32 10.18 16.12
N LEU A 41 1.60 9.80 15.08
CA LEU A 41 0.17 10.08 14.95
C LEU A 41 -0.62 9.08 15.81
N LYS A 42 -1.70 9.57 16.44
CA LYS A 42 -2.59 8.73 17.23
C LYS A 42 -3.82 8.33 16.41
N ASP A 43 -4.38 7.17 16.75
CA ASP A 43 -5.61 6.64 16.14
C ASP A 43 -5.54 6.49 14.62
N CYS A 44 -4.37 6.15 14.07
CA CYS A 44 -4.15 5.88 12.66
C CYS A 44 -3.68 4.43 12.42
N VAL A 45 -3.89 3.93 11.22
CA VAL A 45 -3.48 2.58 10.79
C VAL A 45 -2.22 2.60 9.93
N GLY A 46 -1.78 3.79 9.52
CA GLY A 46 -0.56 4.06 8.80
C GLY A 46 -0.08 5.48 9.03
N GLU A 47 1.18 5.73 8.76
CA GLU A 47 1.76 7.07 8.69
C GLU A 47 2.92 7.10 7.71
N CYS A 48 3.07 8.19 6.96
CA CYS A 48 4.15 8.41 6.03
C CYS A 48 4.97 9.63 6.46
N ARG A 49 6.27 9.43 6.58
CA ARG A 49 7.23 10.51 6.90
C ARG A 49 8.23 10.61 5.78
N TRP A 50 8.52 11.81 5.31
CA TRP A 50 9.40 12.02 4.16
C TRP A 50 10.39 13.16 4.36
N VAL A 51 11.46 13.09 3.58
CA VAL A 51 12.42 14.16 3.36
C VAL A 51 12.40 14.49 1.87
N LEU A 52 11.58 15.47 1.50
CA LEU A 52 11.27 15.77 0.09
C LEU A 52 12.51 16.05 -0.78
N PRO A 53 13.51 16.86 -0.35
CA PRO A 53 14.68 17.14 -1.17
C PRO A 53 15.53 15.91 -1.52
N ARG A 54 15.48 14.87 -0.68
CA ARG A 54 16.22 13.62 -0.89
C ARG A 54 15.36 12.50 -1.47
N LYS A 55 14.06 12.71 -1.55
CA LYS A 55 13.07 11.69 -1.92
C LYS A 55 13.25 10.40 -1.12
N GLU A 56 13.37 10.55 0.18
CA GLU A 56 13.43 9.46 1.14
C GLU A 56 12.14 9.46 1.97
N ALA A 57 11.60 8.29 2.22
CA ALA A 57 10.43 8.12 3.06
C ALA A 57 10.50 6.87 3.93
N ILE A 58 9.83 6.94 5.08
CA ILE A 58 9.52 5.78 5.89
C ILE A 58 8.00 5.70 6.05
N ILE A 59 7.45 4.51 5.81
CA ILE A 59 6.04 4.22 5.96
C ILE A 59 5.89 3.25 7.13
N HIS A 60 5.05 3.61 8.08
CA HIS A 60 4.67 2.77 9.21
C HIS A 60 3.27 2.22 8.97
N ILE A 61 3.10 0.91 9.14
CA ILE A 61 1.81 0.22 9.08
C ILE A 61 1.52 -0.39 10.45
N LEU A 62 0.28 -0.28 10.90
CA LEU A 62 -0.14 -0.76 12.22
C LEU A 62 -0.04 -2.28 12.33
N ASP A 63 0.63 -2.74 13.38
CA ASP A 63 0.68 -4.15 13.74
C ASP A 63 -0.75 -4.69 13.98
N PRO A 64 -1.10 -5.84 13.39
CA PRO A 64 -2.43 -6.44 13.57
C PRO A 64 -2.85 -6.66 15.02
N VAL A 65 -1.89 -6.83 15.93
CA VAL A 65 -2.15 -7.00 17.38
C VAL A 65 -2.85 -5.77 17.98
N ASP A 66 -2.61 -4.60 17.45
CA ASP A 66 -3.19 -3.35 17.93
C ASP A 66 -4.39 -2.86 17.10
N TYR A 67 -4.78 -3.62 16.07
CA TYR A 67 -5.98 -3.29 15.30
C TYR A 67 -7.23 -3.48 16.18
N PRO A 68 -8.17 -2.53 16.22
CA PRO A 68 -9.30 -2.59 17.13
C PRO A 68 -10.14 -3.85 16.95
N PRO A 69 -10.31 -4.69 18.00
CA PRO A 69 -11.15 -5.87 17.90
C PRO A 69 -12.61 -5.48 17.69
N GLY A 70 -13.27 -6.14 16.74
CA GLY A 70 -14.68 -5.89 16.43
C GLY A 70 -14.95 -4.65 15.58
N ASP A 71 -13.93 -4.07 14.96
CA ASP A 71 -14.11 -3.02 13.97
C ASP A 71 -14.98 -3.56 12.81
N LYS A 72 -15.86 -2.70 12.30
CA LYS A 72 -16.73 -3.03 11.16
C LYS A 72 -15.94 -3.26 9.88
N PHE A 73 -14.75 -2.70 9.80
CA PHE A 73 -13.87 -2.81 8.65
C PHE A 73 -12.67 -3.66 9.01
N PRO A 74 -12.43 -4.79 8.32
CA PRO A 74 -11.25 -5.60 8.54
C PRO A 74 -9.98 -4.82 8.18
N GLN A 75 -8.89 -5.13 8.87
CA GLN A 75 -7.58 -4.53 8.55
C GLN A 75 -7.15 -4.92 7.13
N ASP A 76 -6.78 -3.94 6.35
CA ASP A 76 -6.23 -4.11 5.00
C ASP A 76 -4.89 -3.37 4.89
N MET A 77 -3.80 -4.11 5.18
CA MET A 77 -2.45 -3.55 5.20
C MET A 77 -1.96 -3.15 3.81
N GLU A 78 -2.44 -3.81 2.74
CA GLU A 78 -2.15 -3.40 1.36
C GLU A 78 -2.76 -2.04 1.05
N ARG A 79 -4.02 -1.86 1.39
CA ARG A 79 -4.72 -0.59 1.20
C ARG A 79 -4.07 0.53 2.00
N SER A 80 -3.70 0.27 3.25
CA SER A 80 -2.96 1.22 4.08
C SER A 80 -1.64 1.62 3.45
N LEU A 81 -0.88 0.67 2.91
CA LEU A 81 0.37 0.95 2.20
C LEU A 81 0.14 1.86 0.98
N VAL A 82 -0.87 1.58 0.16
CA VAL A 82 -1.20 2.42 -1.01
C VAL A 82 -1.57 3.83 -0.57
N HIS A 83 -2.36 3.96 0.49
CA HIS A 83 -2.73 5.24 1.08
C HIS A 83 -1.48 6.07 1.43
N GLU A 84 -0.55 5.48 2.16
CA GLU A 84 0.69 6.17 2.57
C GLU A 84 1.59 6.53 1.37
N LEU A 85 1.62 5.70 0.32
CA LEU A 85 2.34 6.02 -0.91
C LEU A 85 1.74 7.20 -1.66
N LEU A 86 0.42 7.40 -1.60
CA LEU A 86 -0.23 8.55 -2.22
C LEU A 86 0.22 9.87 -1.59
N HIS A 87 0.52 9.91 -0.29
CA HIS A 87 1.08 11.11 0.34
C HIS A 87 2.34 11.61 -0.37
N LEU A 88 3.17 10.73 -0.92
CA LEU A 88 4.42 11.11 -1.61
C LEU A 88 4.18 11.87 -2.92
N HIS A 89 3.08 11.61 -3.62
CA HIS A 89 2.68 12.38 -4.81
C HIS A 89 2.31 13.82 -4.46
N PHE A 90 1.81 14.04 -3.27
CA PHE A 90 1.34 15.33 -2.80
C PHE A 90 2.29 16.01 -1.80
N ALA A 91 3.44 15.39 -1.51
CA ALA A 91 4.39 15.87 -0.50
C ALA A 91 4.80 17.34 -0.73
N ALA A 92 5.09 17.71 -1.97
CA ALA A 92 5.46 19.08 -2.29
C ALA A 92 4.31 20.08 -2.10
N ILE A 93 3.07 19.66 -2.38
CA ILE A 93 1.87 20.48 -2.17
C ILE A 93 1.60 20.61 -0.67
N SER A 94 1.67 19.51 0.07
CA SER A 94 1.46 19.49 1.53
C SER A 94 2.45 20.41 2.25
N GLU A 95 3.76 20.32 1.96
CA GLU A 95 4.75 21.22 2.55
C GLU A 95 4.55 22.68 2.16
N LYS A 96 4.05 22.94 0.96
CA LYS A 96 3.77 24.29 0.49
C LYS A 96 2.56 24.89 1.18
N ALA A 97 1.50 24.08 1.37
CA ALA A 97 0.30 24.47 2.11
C ALA A 97 0.62 24.76 3.57
N GLU A 98 1.38 23.86 4.23
CA GLU A 98 1.82 24.04 5.60
C GLU A 98 2.60 25.35 5.78
N ARG A 99 3.57 25.63 4.92
CA ARG A 99 4.33 26.89 4.95
C ARG A 99 3.46 28.13 4.71
N ALA A 100 2.38 28.00 3.98
CA ALA A 100 1.40 29.06 3.74
C ALA A 100 0.35 29.18 4.86
N GLY A 101 0.37 28.26 5.84
CA GLY A 101 -0.62 28.21 6.90
C GLY A 101 -2.01 27.75 6.42
N VAL A 102 -2.06 26.99 5.33
CA VAL A 102 -3.30 26.42 4.76
C VAL A 102 -3.37 24.96 5.12
N ASP A 103 -4.44 24.56 5.80
CA ASP A 103 -4.74 23.19 6.12
C ASP A 103 -5.51 22.55 4.96
N ILE A 104 -4.98 21.48 4.39
CA ILE A 104 -5.58 20.69 3.28
C ILE A 104 -5.66 19.20 3.63
N ASP A 105 -5.43 18.83 4.88
CA ASP A 105 -5.30 17.43 5.28
C ASP A 105 -6.60 16.67 5.05
N VAL A 106 -7.75 17.26 5.38
CA VAL A 106 -9.06 16.63 5.19
C VAL A 106 -9.34 16.34 3.71
N GLU A 107 -9.04 17.29 2.83
CA GLU A 107 -9.24 17.16 1.39
C GLU A 107 -8.34 16.09 0.79
N LEU A 108 -7.08 16.03 1.23
CA LEU A 108 -6.15 14.99 0.80
C LEU A 108 -6.59 13.60 1.28
N GLU A 109 -6.94 13.47 2.56
CA GLU A 109 -7.41 12.22 3.14
C GLU A 109 -8.65 11.68 2.41
N GLN A 110 -9.63 12.53 2.12
CA GLN A 110 -10.82 12.15 1.36
C GLN A 110 -10.47 11.66 -0.05
N ALA A 111 -9.55 12.34 -0.74
CA ALA A 111 -9.10 11.93 -2.07
C ALA A 111 -8.37 10.59 -2.01
N PHE A 112 -7.47 10.40 -1.05
CA PHE A 112 -6.68 9.18 -0.92
C PHE A 112 -7.55 7.96 -0.61
N HIS A 113 -8.53 8.09 0.28
CA HIS A 113 -9.47 7.00 0.60
C HIS A 113 -10.26 6.49 -0.61
N GLY A 114 -10.57 7.37 -1.57
CA GLY A 114 -11.20 6.96 -2.82
C GLY A 114 -10.23 6.22 -3.76
N ILE A 115 -9.01 6.73 -3.85
CA ILE A 115 -8.00 6.23 -4.79
C ILE A 115 -7.37 4.92 -4.30
N ASP A 116 -7.02 4.83 -3.01
CA ASP A 116 -6.36 3.66 -2.43
C ASP A 116 -7.21 2.39 -2.58
N GLY A 117 -8.52 2.51 -2.32
CA GLY A 117 -9.46 1.42 -2.49
C GLY A 117 -9.58 0.95 -3.94
N ALA A 118 -9.59 1.88 -4.91
CA ALA A 118 -9.67 1.55 -6.33
C ALA A 118 -8.40 0.87 -6.82
N ILE A 119 -7.23 1.38 -6.46
CA ILE A 119 -5.93 0.83 -6.89
C ILE A 119 -5.72 -0.59 -6.33
N SER A 120 -5.94 -0.80 -5.04
CA SER A 120 -5.77 -2.11 -4.42
C SER A 120 -6.76 -3.14 -4.97
N ALA A 121 -8.01 -2.76 -5.24
CA ALA A 121 -9.00 -3.63 -5.86
C ALA A 121 -8.61 -4.03 -7.29
N LEU A 122 -8.13 -3.09 -8.11
CA LEU A 122 -7.67 -3.36 -9.48
C LEU A 122 -6.49 -4.32 -9.49
N ARG A 123 -5.48 -4.12 -8.64
CA ARG A 123 -4.33 -5.02 -8.55
C ARG A 123 -4.74 -6.43 -8.19
N ARG A 124 -5.62 -6.60 -7.20
CA ARG A 124 -6.13 -7.91 -6.78
C ARG A 124 -6.90 -8.61 -7.91
N ALA A 125 -7.71 -7.88 -8.66
CA ALA A 125 -8.44 -8.41 -9.80
C ALA A 125 -7.50 -8.90 -10.92
N VAL A 126 -6.47 -8.13 -11.25
CA VAL A 126 -5.46 -8.51 -12.24
C VAL A 126 -4.69 -9.76 -11.80
N LYS A 127 -4.26 -9.81 -10.53
CA LYS A 127 -3.55 -10.97 -9.98
C LYS A 127 -4.39 -12.23 -10.04
N ALA A 128 -5.65 -12.17 -9.62
CA ALA A 128 -6.58 -13.30 -9.67
C ALA A 128 -6.79 -13.81 -11.10
N SER A 129 -6.89 -12.91 -12.09
CA SER A 129 -7.02 -13.28 -13.50
C SER A 129 -5.78 -13.98 -14.04
N GLN A 130 -4.59 -13.53 -13.67
CA GLN A 130 -3.32 -14.14 -14.06
C GLN A 130 -3.14 -15.55 -13.46
N GLU A 131 -3.50 -15.73 -12.20
CA GLU A 131 -3.46 -17.03 -11.53
C GLU A 131 -4.42 -18.03 -12.20
N HIS A 132 -5.62 -17.56 -12.58
CA HIS A 132 -6.59 -18.40 -13.31
C HIS A 132 -6.05 -18.86 -14.67
N LEU A 133 -5.43 -17.98 -15.44
CA LEU A 133 -4.83 -18.30 -16.73
C LEU A 133 -3.69 -19.32 -16.60
N ASN A 134 -2.81 -19.14 -15.62
CA ASN A 134 -1.69 -20.03 -15.38
C ASN A 134 -2.12 -21.45 -14.97
N ASN A 135 -3.24 -21.57 -14.26
CA ASN A 135 -3.79 -22.86 -13.84
C ASN A 135 -4.56 -23.59 -14.94
N HIS A 136 -4.87 -22.94 -16.07
CA HIS A 136 -5.63 -23.48 -17.18
C HIS A 136 -4.77 -23.68 -18.44
N THR A 137 -3.44 -23.68 -18.36
CA THR A 137 -2.59 -24.10 -19.48
C THR A 137 -2.80 -25.61 -19.70
N PRO A 138 -3.32 -26.08 -20.86
CA PRO A 138 -3.55 -27.49 -21.11
C PRO A 138 -2.23 -28.24 -21.05
N GLY A 139 -2.22 -29.31 -20.28
CA GLY A 139 -1.07 -30.18 -20.12
C GLY A 139 -0.61 -30.71 -21.48
N GLN A 140 0.69 -30.94 -21.57
CA GLN A 140 1.42 -31.56 -22.65
C GLN A 140 0.65 -32.81 -23.17
N GLU A 141 0.46 -32.86 -24.48
CA GLU A 141 0.02 -34.09 -25.17
C GLU A 141 0.96 -35.25 -24.83
N PRO A 142 0.43 -36.44 -24.57
CA PRO A 142 1.26 -37.61 -24.36
C PRO A 142 2.05 -37.86 -25.65
N LYS A 143 3.36 -38.00 -25.54
CA LYS A 143 4.20 -38.49 -26.61
C LYS A 143 3.68 -39.89 -27.02
N GLU A 144 3.19 -40.03 -28.25
CA GLU A 144 2.97 -41.33 -28.86
C GLU A 144 4.32 -42.05 -28.88
N GLU A 145 4.42 -43.15 -28.15
CA GLU A 145 5.46 -44.15 -28.31
C GLU A 145 5.18 -44.85 -29.65
N GLU A 146 6.00 -44.58 -30.66
CA GLU A 146 6.10 -45.43 -31.85
C GLU A 146 6.67 -46.80 -31.42
N LEU A 147 5.87 -47.81 -31.67
CA LEU A 147 6.28 -49.22 -31.70
C LEU A 147 7.11 -49.54 -32.95
#